data_197e9646b6626b3d68296ac69222c5be
#
_entry.id   197e9646b6626b3d68296ac69222c5be
#
_cell.length_a   1.000
_cell.length_b   1.000
_cell.length_c   1.000
_cell.angle_alpha   90.00
_cell.angle_beta   90.00
_cell.angle_gamma   90.00
#
_symmetry.space_group_name_H-M   'P 1'
#
loop_
_entity.id
_entity.type
_entity.pdbx_description
1 polymer ?
#
loop_
_entity_poly.entity_id
_entity_poly.type
_entity_poly.pdbx_seq_one_letter_code
_entity_poly.pdbx_strand_id
1 'polypeptide(L)'
;MSAIIRSFRNHGFRAERVFGITMLMSFAFIFYFLFLDGMSFSLENILGRLPFSVFFLSVLMILIYGLIDVVCYVPLTISNGCTRRNMLFGQIFMHVVEVGQTLLVLAVFFALSPVKASIESGAFLKMSAAAFIASSGVSLLAGMVVYRFGRIAYVIIIFLMTGVGGAVGGLMGAFGGDRVAAMVPQILQKFGWVGLAVILYVICVAVFGLLSRKMEVKG
;
A
#
# COMPACT_ATOMS: atom_id res chain seq x y z
N MET A 1 28.89 1.21 13.92
CA MET A 1 27.62 1.67 13.33
C MET A 1 26.48 1.12 14.18
N SER A 2 25.62 1.97 14.74
CA SER A 2 24.57 1.52 15.67
C SER A 2 23.57 0.57 14.98
N ALA A 3 23.00 -0.39 15.73
CA ALA A 3 22.02 -1.34 15.19
C ALA A 3 20.79 -0.62 14.58
N ILE A 4 20.45 0.54 15.10
CA ILE A 4 19.39 1.42 14.61
C ILE A 4 19.70 1.88 13.16
N ILE A 5 20.90 2.41 12.91
CA ILE A 5 21.27 2.92 11.58
C ILE A 5 21.29 1.80 10.54
N ARG A 6 21.72 0.59 10.93
CA ARG A 6 21.65 -0.60 10.05
C ARG A 6 20.22 -0.99 9.72
N SER A 7 19.32 -0.95 10.71
CA SER A 7 17.91 -1.23 10.50
C SER A 7 17.29 -0.22 9.52
N PHE A 8 17.44 1.09 9.74
CA PHE A 8 16.92 2.13 8.86
C PHE A 8 17.46 2.03 7.43
N ARG A 9 18.76 1.78 7.27
CA ARG A 9 19.36 1.61 5.95
C ARG A 9 18.78 0.41 5.20
N ASN A 10 18.60 -0.73 5.87
CA ASN A 10 18.04 -1.92 5.26
C ASN A 10 16.58 -1.72 4.87
N HIS A 11 15.77 -1.08 5.70
CA HIS A 11 14.37 -0.79 5.41
C HIS A 11 14.21 0.26 4.29
N GLY A 12 15.03 1.32 4.31
CA GLY A 12 15.05 2.32 3.23
C GLY A 12 15.39 1.70 1.87
N PHE A 13 16.42 0.87 1.80
CA PHE A 13 16.81 0.19 0.56
C PHE A 13 15.75 -0.77 0.03
N ARG A 14 14.94 -1.36 0.90
CA ARG A 14 13.80 -2.17 0.49
C ARG A 14 12.66 -1.33 -0.07
N ALA A 15 12.32 -0.22 0.58
CA ALA A 15 11.31 0.72 0.09
C ALA A 15 11.65 1.21 -1.33
N GLU A 16 12.91 1.55 -1.59
CA GLU A 16 13.37 1.94 -2.93
C GLU A 16 13.20 0.82 -3.97
N ARG A 17 13.52 -0.43 -3.62
CA ARG A 17 13.32 -1.58 -4.52
C ARG A 17 11.84 -1.82 -4.83
N VAL A 18 10.99 -1.80 -3.81
CA VAL A 18 9.54 -1.95 -3.99
C VAL A 18 9.00 -0.85 -4.89
N PHE A 19 9.41 0.38 -4.64
CA PHE A 19 9.06 1.53 -5.47
C PHE A 19 9.49 1.34 -6.93
N GLY A 20 10.75 0.94 -7.18
CA GLY A 20 11.27 0.70 -8.53
C GLY A 20 10.49 -0.39 -9.27
N ILE A 21 10.17 -1.50 -8.59
CA ILE A 21 9.36 -2.58 -9.15
C ILE A 21 7.94 -2.09 -9.45
N THR A 22 7.33 -1.32 -8.56
CA THR A 22 6.00 -0.75 -8.76
C THR A 22 5.95 0.14 -9.99
N MET A 23 6.95 0.98 -10.20
CA MET A 23 7.03 1.84 -11.39
C MET A 23 7.17 1.01 -12.67
N LEU A 24 8.07 0.04 -12.69
CA LEU A 24 8.27 -0.84 -13.84
C LEU A 24 7.00 -1.61 -14.20
N MET A 25 6.33 -2.17 -13.20
CA MET A 25 5.06 -2.88 -13.39
C MET A 25 3.94 -1.94 -13.86
N SER A 26 3.91 -0.69 -13.39
CA SER A 26 2.92 0.30 -13.84
C SER A 26 3.07 0.61 -15.33
N PHE A 27 4.29 0.78 -15.81
CA PHE A 27 4.53 0.96 -17.26
C PHE A 27 4.16 -0.29 -18.05
N ALA A 28 4.56 -1.48 -17.62
CA ALA A 28 4.21 -2.73 -18.29
C ALA A 28 2.68 -2.92 -18.37
N PHE A 29 1.97 -2.58 -17.29
CA PHE A 29 0.51 -2.65 -17.21
C PHE A 29 -0.17 -1.68 -18.18
N ILE A 30 0.35 -0.45 -18.32
CA ILE A 30 -0.18 0.53 -19.28
C ILE A 30 0.01 0.02 -20.72
N PHE A 31 1.21 -0.46 -21.07
CA PHE A 31 1.46 -0.99 -22.42
C PHE A 31 0.55 -2.18 -22.73
N TYR A 32 0.34 -3.07 -21.76
CA TYR A 32 -0.57 -4.21 -21.91
C TYR A 32 -2.01 -3.76 -22.20
N PHE A 33 -2.53 -2.78 -21.44
CA PHE A 33 -3.89 -2.28 -21.63
C PHE A 33 -4.06 -1.45 -22.92
N LEU A 34 -3.07 -0.65 -23.30
CA LEU A 34 -3.11 0.06 -24.59
C LEU A 34 -3.14 -0.92 -25.76
N PHE A 35 -2.40 -2.03 -25.65
CA PHE A 35 -2.43 -3.11 -26.63
C PHE A 35 -3.80 -3.79 -26.70
N LEU A 36 -4.39 -4.16 -25.56
CA LEU A 36 -5.71 -4.82 -25.52
C LEU A 36 -6.83 -3.93 -26.04
N ASP A 37 -6.79 -2.64 -25.72
CA ASP A 37 -7.83 -1.69 -26.14
C ASP A 37 -7.65 -1.21 -27.61
N GLY A 38 -6.60 -1.68 -28.30
CA GLY A 38 -6.30 -1.27 -29.67
C GLY A 38 -5.97 0.22 -29.82
N MET A 39 -5.58 0.87 -28.70
CA MET A 39 -5.25 2.30 -28.70
C MET A 39 -3.84 2.55 -29.22
N SER A 40 -3.64 3.71 -29.85
CA SER A 40 -2.31 4.14 -30.26
C SER A 40 -1.39 4.39 -29.05
N PHE A 41 -0.11 4.02 -29.19
CA PHE A 41 0.92 4.31 -28.20
C PHE A 41 1.34 5.80 -28.27
N SER A 42 0.40 6.70 -27.97
CA SER A 42 0.65 8.13 -27.88
C SER A 42 1.03 8.51 -26.45
N LEU A 43 1.82 9.56 -26.31
CA LEU A 43 2.22 10.10 -24.99
C LEU A 43 0.98 10.49 -24.16
N GLU A 44 -0.04 11.02 -24.81
CA GLU A 44 -1.29 11.43 -24.16
C GLU A 44 -2.04 10.23 -23.56
N ASN A 45 -2.15 9.13 -24.30
CA ASN A 45 -2.80 7.90 -23.82
C ASN A 45 -2.03 7.26 -22.67
N ILE A 46 -0.69 7.29 -22.72
CA ILE A 46 0.17 6.81 -21.64
C ILE A 46 -0.02 7.67 -20.39
N LEU A 47 0.12 8.99 -20.51
CA LEU A 47 -0.01 9.92 -19.39
C LEU A 47 -1.42 9.94 -18.80
N GLY A 48 -2.45 9.70 -19.62
CA GLY A 48 -3.84 9.61 -19.15
C GLY A 48 -4.07 8.42 -18.19
N ARG A 49 -3.40 7.30 -18.44
CA ARG A 49 -3.58 6.06 -17.64
C ARG A 49 -2.58 5.91 -16.50
N LEU A 50 -1.45 6.60 -16.57
CA LEU A 50 -0.34 6.44 -15.64
C LEU A 50 -0.72 6.69 -14.17
N PRO A 51 -1.46 7.76 -13.78
CA PRO A 51 -1.82 7.99 -12.40
C PRO A 51 -2.65 6.84 -11.78
N PHE A 52 -3.60 6.30 -12.55
CA PHE A 52 -4.47 5.21 -12.08
C PHE A 52 -3.71 3.89 -11.96
N SER A 53 -2.83 3.59 -12.93
CA SER A 53 -1.98 2.40 -12.88
C SER A 53 -1.02 2.44 -11.72
N VAL A 54 -0.35 3.58 -11.49
CA VAL A 54 0.54 3.78 -10.34
C VAL A 54 -0.24 3.67 -9.03
N PHE A 55 -1.40 4.29 -8.92
CA PHE A 55 -2.25 4.18 -7.74
C PHE A 55 -2.61 2.73 -7.43
N PHE A 56 -3.19 2.02 -8.39
CA PHE A 56 -3.67 0.64 -8.19
C PHE A 56 -2.53 -0.33 -7.85
N LEU A 57 -1.45 -0.27 -8.63
CA LEU A 57 -0.30 -1.15 -8.40
C LEU A 57 0.44 -0.81 -7.11
N SER A 58 0.50 0.45 -6.71
CA SER A 58 1.10 0.82 -5.41
C SER A 58 0.30 0.25 -4.24
N VAL A 59 -1.03 0.34 -4.24
CA VAL A 59 -1.86 -0.30 -3.20
C VAL A 59 -1.56 -1.79 -3.13
N LEU A 60 -1.53 -2.48 -4.28
CA LEU A 60 -1.26 -3.91 -4.35
C LEU A 60 0.15 -4.25 -3.84
N MET A 61 1.15 -3.49 -4.26
CA MET A 61 2.54 -3.73 -3.87
C MET A 61 2.78 -3.45 -2.38
N ILE A 62 2.23 -2.36 -1.83
CA ILE A 62 2.28 -2.08 -0.40
C ILE A 62 1.70 -3.25 0.41
N LEU A 63 0.57 -3.80 -0.02
CA LEU A 63 -0.05 -4.95 0.65
C LEU A 63 0.83 -6.20 0.57
N ILE A 64 1.31 -6.56 -0.61
CA ILE A 64 2.11 -7.78 -0.83
C ILE A 64 3.47 -7.69 -0.12
N TYR A 65 4.19 -6.60 -0.35
CA TYR A 65 5.53 -6.45 0.23
C TYR A 65 5.50 -6.22 1.73
N GLY A 66 4.53 -5.48 2.25
CA GLY A 66 4.36 -5.33 3.68
C GLY A 66 4.07 -6.67 4.38
N LEU A 67 3.26 -7.53 3.74
CA LEU A 67 3.03 -8.90 4.23
C LEU A 67 4.33 -9.73 4.20
N ILE A 68 5.05 -9.72 3.08
CA ILE A 68 6.33 -10.45 2.93
C ILE A 68 7.36 -9.94 3.95
N ASP A 69 7.41 -8.63 4.17
CA ASP A 69 8.36 -8.04 5.11
C ASP A 69 8.13 -8.56 6.53
N VAL A 70 6.89 -8.62 6.99
CA VAL A 70 6.56 -9.17 8.31
C VAL A 70 6.87 -10.65 8.41
N VAL A 71 6.57 -11.43 7.38
CA VAL A 71 6.75 -12.91 7.43
C VAL A 71 8.21 -13.31 7.32
N CYS A 72 8.97 -12.67 6.44
CA CYS A 72 10.32 -13.09 6.11
C CYS A 72 11.40 -12.25 6.79
N TYR A 73 11.24 -10.92 6.76
CA TYR A 73 12.33 -10.02 7.16
C TYR A 73 12.29 -9.59 8.62
N VAL A 74 11.12 -9.53 9.23
CA VAL A 74 11.02 -9.22 10.68
C VAL A 74 11.73 -10.27 11.52
N PRO A 75 11.49 -11.60 11.33
CA PRO A 75 12.22 -12.62 12.05
C PRO A 75 13.74 -12.58 11.80
N LEU A 76 14.14 -12.38 10.53
CA LEU A 76 15.54 -12.26 10.15
C LEU A 76 16.22 -11.06 10.82
N THR A 77 15.53 -9.94 10.93
CA THR A 77 16.04 -8.73 11.56
C THR A 77 16.26 -8.93 13.06
N ILE A 78 15.32 -9.65 13.71
CA ILE A 78 15.44 -10.00 15.14
C ILE A 78 16.57 -11.01 15.36
N SER A 79 16.70 -12.05 14.51
CA SER A 79 17.79 -13.04 14.61
C SER A 79 19.17 -12.40 14.44
N ASN A 80 19.27 -11.32 13.67
CA ASN A 80 20.50 -10.53 13.52
C ASN A 80 20.75 -9.54 14.66
N GLY A 81 20.10 -9.72 15.81
CA GLY A 81 20.35 -8.94 17.03
C GLY A 81 19.67 -7.56 17.07
N CYS A 82 18.71 -7.30 16.19
CA CYS A 82 17.91 -6.09 16.27
C CYS A 82 16.85 -6.23 17.36
N THR A 83 16.72 -5.22 18.23
CA THR A 83 15.66 -5.22 19.24
C THR A 83 14.30 -5.06 18.57
N ARG A 84 13.25 -5.66 19.17
CA ARG A 84 11.87 -5.57 18.66
C ARG A 84 11.39 -4.12 18.52
N ARG A 85 11.84 -3.23 19.42
CA ARG A 85 11.54 -1.81 19.35
C ARG A 85 12.17 -1.15 18.12
N ASN A 86 13.44 -1.43 17.84
CA ASN A 86 14.15 -0.87 16.69
C ASN A 86 13.56 -1.42 15.37
N MET A 87 13.15 -2.68 15.37
CA MET A 87 12.44 -3.30 14.24
C MET A 87 11.11 -2.59 13.97
N LEU A 88 10.30 -2.32 15.00
CA LEU A 88 9.03 -1.60 14.85
C LEU A 88 9.23 -0.20 14.25
N PHE A 89 10.20 0.55 14.76
CA PHE A 89 10.55 1.86 14.18
C PHE A 89 11.03 1.76 12.74
N GLY A 90 11.80 0.72 12.39
CA GLY A 90 12.22 0.44 11.02
C GLY A 90 11.04 0.20 10.08
N GLN A 91 10.02 -0.54 10.52
CA GLN A 91 8.79 -0.79 9.78
C GLN A 91 8.00 0.50 9.53
N ILE A 92 7.78 1.29 10.59
CA ILE A 92 7.10 2.59 10.46
C ILE A 92 7.83 3.50 9.49
N PHE A 93 9.16 3.58 9.61
CA PHE A 93 9.99 4.38 8.71
C PHE A 93 9.87 3.92 7.26
N MET A 94 9.92 2.62 6.99
CA MET A 94 9.75 2.05 5.67
C MET A 94 8.41 2.48 5.05
N HIS A 95 7.31 2.34 5.79
CA HIS A 95 5.99 2.74 5.29
C HIS A 95 5.90 4.25 5.03
N VAL A 96 6.46 5.08 5.89
CA VAL A 96 6.48 6.55 5.67
C VAL A 96 7.24 6.89 4.39
N VAL A 97 8.40 6.28 4.16
CA VAL A 97 9.21 6.50 2.96
C VAL A 97 8.45 6.01 1.72
N GLU A 98 7.91 4.79 1.75
CA GLU A 98 7.18 4.18 0.64
C GLU A 98 5.94 4.99 0.25
N VAL A 99 5.10 5.33 1.23
CA VAL A 99 3.90 6.16 1.01
C VAL A 99 4.28 7.55 0.50
N GLY A 100 5.31 8.18 1.09
CA GLY A 100 5.77 9.51 0.69
C GLY A 100 6.30 9.55 -0.73
N GLN A 101 7.16 8.61 -1.12
CA GLN A 101 7.71 8.50 -2.48
C GLN A 101 6.60 8.24 -3.51
N THR A 102 5.70 7.32 -3.21
CA THR A 102 4.60 6.97 -4.11
C THR A 102 3.63 8.14 -4.31
N LEU A 103 3.28 8.85 -3.25
CA LEU A 103 2.42 10.05 -3.34
C LEU A 103 3.08 11.16 -4.14
N LEU A 104 4.39 11.39 -3.95
CA LEU A 104 5.13 12.40 -4.69
C LEU A 104 5.11 12.10 -6.20
N VAL A 105 5.41 10.87 -6.58
CA VAL A 105 5.42 10.46 -7.99
C VAL A 105 4.01 10.48 -8.58
N LEU A 106 3.01 10.03 -7.82
CA LEU A 106 1.61 10.08 -8.24
C LEU A 106 1.16 11.53 -8.48
N ALA A 107 1.56 12.47 -7.61
CA ALA A 107 1.28 13.90 -7.78
C ALA A 107 1.91 14.47 -9.06
N VAL A 108 3.17 14.11 -9.37
CA VAL A 108 3.86 14.51 -10.59
C VAL A 108 3.14 13.96 -11.83
N PHE A 109 2.84 12.66 -11.85
CA PHE A 109 2.17 12.05 -12.99
C PHE A 109 0.74 12.58 -13.18
N PHE A 110 0.02 12.84 -12.08
CA PHE A 110 -1.29 13.47 -12.16
C PHE A 110 -1.21 14.91 -12.71
N ALA A 111 -0.21 15.69 -12.31
CA ALA A 111 -0.02 17.04 -12.82
C ALA A 111 0.31 17.06 -14.32
N LEU A 112 1.00 16.04 -14.83
CA LEU A 112 1.34 15.89 -16.25
C LEU A 112 0.22 15.26 -17.07
N SER A 113 -0.76 14.62 -16.41
CA SER A 113 -1.86 13.90 -17.07
C SER A 113 -2.94 14.85 -17.60
N PRO A 114 -3.55 14.56 -18.76
CA PRO A 114 -4.72 15.26 -19.25
C PRO A 114 -5.94 15.10 -18.33
N VAL A 115 -5.98 14.05 -17.50
CA VAL A 115 -7.08 13.75 -16.56
C VAL A 115 -7.25 14.83 -15.49
N LYS A 116 -6.23 15.64 -15.21
CA LYS A 116 -6.33 16.77 -14.25
C LYS A 116 -7.44 17.76 -14.57
N ALA A 117 -7.91 17.82 -15.80
CA ALA A 117 -9.00 18.71 -16.19
C ALA A 117 -10.39 18.18 -15.76
N SER A 118 -10.53 16.89 -15.53
CA SER A 118 -11.81 16.22 -15.21
C SER A 118 -11.92 15.79 -13.75
N ILE A 119 -10.81 15.69 -13.03
CA ILE A 119 -10.76 15.22 -11.63
C ILE A 119 -10.08 16.26 -10.77
N GLU A 120 -10.69 16.58 -9.62
CA GLU A 120 -10.07 17.43 -8.63
C GLU A 120 -8.80 16.78 -8.05
N SER A 121 -7.66 17.36 -8.33
CA SER A 121 -6.34 16.84 -7.94
C SER A 121 -6.20 16.64 -6.44
N GLY A 122 -6.76 17.57 -5.65
CA GLY A 122 -6.72 17.48 -4.20
C GLY A 122 -7.52 16.30 -3.65
N ALA A 123 -8.69 16.01 -4.20
CA ALA A 123 -9.53 14.88 -3.78
C ALA A 123 -8.86 13.54 -4.16
N PHE A 124 -8.29 13.41 -5.36
CA PHE A 124 -7.59 12.21 -5.80
C PHE A 124 -6.37 11.92 -4.94
N LEU A 125 -5.53 12.90 -4.66
CA LEU A 125 -4.34 12.72 -3.83
C LEU A 125 -4.69 12.38 -2.37
N LYS A 126 -5.73 13.00 -1.79
CA LYS A 126 -6.21 12.65 -0.45
C LYS A 126 -6.72 11.20 -0.38
N MET A 127 -7.49 10.76 -1.39
CA MET A 127 -7.97 9.40 -1.47
C MET A 127 -6.80 8.41 -1.61
N SER A 128 -5.82 8.72 -2.45
CA SER A 128 -4.62 7.91 -2.65
C SER A 128 -3.80 7.80 -1.36
N ALA A 129 -3.59 8.92 -0.66
CA ALA A 129 -2.90 8.92 0.64
C ALA A 129 -3.62 8.02 1.66
N ALA A 130 -4.95 8.14 1.76
CA ALA A 130 -5.74 7.31 2.65
C ALA A 130 -5.60 5.81 2.31
N ALA A 131 -5.68 5.46 1.00
CA ALA A 131 -5.54 4.09 0.55
C ALA A 131 -4.15 3.51 0.86
N PHE A 132 -3.07 4.26 0.62
CA PHE A 132 -1.70 3.81 0.88
C PHE A 132 -1.45 3.63 2.38
N ILE A 133 -1.88 4.57 3.22
CA ILE A 133 -1.74 4.48 4.67
C ILE A 133 -2.53 3.29 5.22
N ALA A 134 -3.77 3.11 4.79
CA ALA A 134 -4.61 1.99 5.21
C ALA A 134 -4.01 0.65 4.78
N SER A 135 -3.52 0.55 3.53
CA SER A 135 -2.87 -0.66 2.99
C SER A 135 -1.61 -1.03 3.78
N SER A 136 -0.80 -0.03 4.16
CA SER A 136 0.39 -0.25 5.00
C SER A 136 0.02 -0.81 6.38
N GLY A 137 -1.05 -0.32 7.00
CA GLY A 137 -1.53 -0.86 8.28
C GLY A 137 -2.06 -2.30 8.15
N VAL A 138 -2.90 -2.53 7.15
CA VAL A 138 -3.49 -3.85 6.88
C VAL A 138 -2.40 -4.88 6.58
N SER A 139 -1.37 -4.53 5.81
CA SER A 139 -0.27 -5.43 5.47
C SER A 139 0.51 -5.91 6.70
N LEU A 140 0.71 -5.05 7.71
CA LEU A 140 1.34 -5.42 8.98
C LEU A 140 0.54 -6.49 9.72
N LEU A 141 -0.78 -6.29 9.84
CA LEU A 141 -1.65 -7.26 10.52
C LEU A 141 -1.77 -8.57 9.73
N ALA A 142 -1.95 -8.48 8.42
CA ALA A 142 -2.01 -9.63 7.55
C ALA A 142 -0.71 -10.46 7.64
N GLY A 143 0.45 -9.80 7.59
CA GLY A 143 1.74 -10.45 7.76
C GLY A 143 1.89 -11.15 9.11
N MET A 144 1.39 -10.54 10.21
CA MET A 144 1.39 -11.14 11.55
C MET A 144 0.51 -12.39 11.64
N VAL A 145 -0.68 -12.34 11.02
CA VAL A 145 -1.59 -13.50 10.96
C VAL A 145 -0.93 -14.64 10.17
N VAL A 146 -0.32 -14.34 9.03
CA VAL A 146 0.42 -15.34 8.24
C VAL A 146 1.61 -15.90 9.01
N TYR A 147 2.38 -15.05 9.69
CA TYR A 147 3.51 -15.51 10.50
C TYR A 147 3.07 -16.49 11.59
N ARG A 148 1.92 -16.24 12.23
CA ARG A 148 1.41 -17.05 13.34
C ARG A 148 0.73 -18.33 12.88
N PHE A 149 -0.08 -18.28 11.81
CA PHE A 149 -0.92 -19.39 11.36
C PHE A 149 -0.40 -20.10 10.09
N GLY A 150 0.70 -19.60 9.52
CA GLY A 150 1.38 -20.24 8.40
C GLY A 150 0.65 -20.18 7.07
N ARG A 151 0.87 -21.19 6.21
CA ARG A 151 0.42 -21.19 4.80
C ARG A 151 -1.09 -21.08 4.62
N ILE A 152 -1.88 -21.62 5.54
CA ILE A 152 -3.35 -21.57 5.47
C ILE A 152 -3.84 -20.12 5.59
N ALA A 153 -3.27 -19.36 6.53
CA ALA A 153 -3.61 -17.96 6.69
C ALA A 153 -3.23 -17.13 5.46
N TYR A 154 -2.13 -17.45 4.79
CA TYR A 154 -1.73 -16.78 3.55
C TYR A 154 -2.79 -16.94 2.46
N VAL A 155 -3.27 -18.17 2.24
CA VAL A 155 -4.33 -18.45 1.27
C VAL A 155 -5.62 -17.70 1.61
N ILE A 156 -6.04 -17.74 2.89
CA ILE A 156 -7.25 -17.03 3.34
C ILE A 156 -7.12 -15.53 3.13
N ILE A 157 -5.98 -14.94 3.44
CA ILE A 157 -5.76 -13.50 3.26
C ILE A 157 -5.80 -13.10 1.79
N ILE A 158 -5.17 -13.88 0.89
CA ILE A 158 -5.26 -13.62 -0.55
C ILE A 158 -6.72 -13.67 -1.01
N PHE A 159 -7.49 -14.69 -0.62
CA PHE A 159 -8.91 -14.79 -0.96
C PHE A 159 -9.73 -13.61 -0.43
N LEU A 160 -9.51 -13.20 0.82
CA LEU A 160 -10.18 -12.04 1.41
C LEU A 160 -9.83 -10.75 0.67
N MET A 161 -8.55 -10.52 0.36
CA MET A 161 -8.09 -9.34 -0.37
C MET A 161 -8.68 -9.27 -1.78
N THR A 162 -8.68 -10.42 -2.49
CA THR A 162 -9.27 -10.51 -3.84
C THR A 162 -10.78 -10.35 -3.80
N GLY A 163 -11.45 -10.98 -2.84
CA GLY A 163 -12.90 -10.90 -2.65
C GLY A 163 -13.36 -9.49 -2.30
N VAL A 164 -12.69 -8.81 -1.35
CA VAL A 164 -13.00 -7.43 -0.98
C VAL A 164 -12.71 -6.47 -2.13
N GLY A 165 -11.57 -6.62 -2.81
CA GLY A 165 -11.23 -5.80 -3.97
C GLY A 165 -12.23 -5.98 -5.12
N GLY A 166 -12.63 -7.22 -5.40
CA GLY A 166 -13.66 -7.54 -6.40
C GLY A 166 -15.04 -7.01 -6.03
N ALA A 167 -15.43 -7.14 -4.76
CA ALA A 167 -16.72 -6.61 -4.27
C ALA A 167 -16.77 -5.09 -4.35
N VAL A 168 -15.73 -4.38 -3.90
CA VAL A 168 -15.65 -2.92 -3.99
C VAL A 168 -15.64 -2.45 -5.44
N GLY A 169 -14.85 -3.08 -6.31
CA GLY A 169 -14.82 -2.77 -7.73
C GLY A 169 -16.17 -3.04 -8.43
N GLY A 170 -16.82 -4.16 -8.09
CA GLY A 170 -18.15 -4.51 -8.59
C GLY A 170 -19.24 -3.53 -8.13
N LEU A 171 -19.23 -3.13 -6.86
CA LEU A 171 -20.15 -2.13 -6.33
C LEU A 171 -19.95 -0.76 -6.99
N MET A 172 -18.71 -0.32 -7.17
CA MET A 172 -18.43 0.94 -7.87
C MET A 172 -18.87 0.90 -9.33
N GLY A 173 -18.69 -0.23 -10.01
CA GLY A 173 -19.17 -0.42 -11.38
C GLY A 173 -20.69 -0.50 -11.52
N ALA A 174 -21.38 -1.19 -10.58
CA ALA A 174 -22.81 -1.42 -10.65
C ALA A 174 -23.66 -0.22 -10.20
N PHE A 175 -23.22 0.52 -9.19
CA PHE A 175 -24.02 1.60 -8.58
C PHE A 175 -23.59 3.01 -8.95
N GLY A 176 -22.44 3.17 -9.62
CA GLY A 176 -21.83 4.48 -9.88
C GLY A 176 -21.19 5.08 -8.61
N GLY A 177 -20.12 5.84 -8.80
CA GLY A 177 -19.36 6.39 -7.68
C GLY A 177 -20.16 7.26 -6.72
N ASP A 178 -21.13 8.01 -7.21
CA ASP A 178 -21.94 8.95 -6.42
C ASP A 178 -22.87 8.25 -5.41
N ARG A 179 -23.44 7.10 -5.77
CA ARG A 179 -24.30 6.33 -4.85
C ARG A 179 -23.50 5.61 -3.79
N VAL A 180 -22.32 5.12 -4.14
CA VAL A 180 -21.41 4.51 -3.16
C VAL A 180 -20.90 5.57 -2.17
N ALA A 181 -20.61 6.78 -2.64
CA ALA A 181 -20.23 7.89 -1.78
C ALA A 181 -21.36 8.33 -0.81
N ALA A 182 -22.62 8.26 -1.25
CA ALA A 182 -23.79 8.57 -0.41
C ALA A 182 -24.04 7.51 0.69
N MET A 183 -23.56 6.28 0.52
CA MET A 183 -23.67 5.21 1.53
C MET A 183 -22.59 5.31 2.62
N VAL A 184 -21.60 6.20 2.44
CA VAL A 184 -20.54 6.38 3.43
C VAL A 184 -21.10 7.13 4.65
N PRO A 185 -20.96 6.57 5.87
CA PRO A 185 -21.48 7.22 7.08
C PRO A 185 -20.97 8.66 7.22
N GLN A 186 -21.82 9.56 7.69
CA GLN A 186 -21.49 10.99 7.91
C GLN A 186 -20.23 11.20 8.78
N ILE A 187 -19.92 10.23 9.64
CA ILE A 187 -18.69 10.20 10.44
C ILE A 187 -17.44 10.18 9.56
N LEU A 188 -17.45 9.43 8.47
CA LEU A 188 -16.37 9.36 7.48
C LEU A 188 -16.16 10.70 6.76
N GLN A 189 -17.25 11.43 6.49
CA GLN A 189 -17.17 12.74 5.87
C GLN A 189 -16.57 13.78 6.84
N LYS A 190 -16.83 13.67 8.13
CA LYS A 190 -16.38 14.61 9.16
C LYS A 190 -14.90 14.49 9.51
N PHE A 191 -14.36 13.26 9.60
CA PHE A 191 -12.94 13.01 9.92
C PHE A 191 -12.01 13.05 8.68
N GLY A 192 -12.57 13.02 7.48
CA GLY A 192 -11.81 12.88 6.25
C GLY A 192 -11.16 11.49 6.11
N TRP A 193 -11.07 11.00 4.90
CA TRP A 193 -10.52 9.68 4.59
C TRP A 193 -9.10 9.46 5.12
N VAL A 194 -8.27 10.51 5.09
CA VAL A 194 -6.88 10.45 5.55
C VAL A 194 -6.83 10.29 7.08
N GLY A 195 -7.66 11.03 7.83
CA GLY A 195 -7.69 10.91 9.28
C GLY A 195 -8.07 9.50 9.74
N LEU A 196 -9.07 8.90 9.11
CA LEU A 196 -9.46 7.51 9.42
C LEU A 196 -8.39 6.49 9.05
N ALA A 197 -7.73 6.67 7.90
CA ALA A 197 -6.63 5.81 7.49
C ALA A 197 -5.46 5.89 8.49
N VAL A 198 -5.13 7.07 9.00
CA VAL A 198 -4.12 7.26 10.04
C VAL A 198 -4.51 6.58 11.35
N ILE A 199 -5.77 6.74 11.79
CA ILE A 199 -6.26 6.06 13.00
C ILE A 199 -6.17 4.54 12.82
N LEU A 200 -6.62 4.01 11.69
CA LEU A 200 -6.52 2.58 11.37
C LEU A 200 -5.06 2.13 11.40
N TYR A 201 -4.16 2.87 10.77
CA TYR A 201 -2.73 2.56 10.75
C TYR A 201 -2.14 2.51 12.16
N VAL A 202 -2.43 3.50 13.00
CA VAL A 202 -1.96 3.55 14.39
C VAL A 202 -2.45 2.35 15.18
N ILE A 203 -3.72 1.96 15.03
CA ILE A 203 -4.28 0.76 15.66
C ILE A 203 -3.53 -0.50 15.17
N CYS A 204 -3.31 -0.62 13.86
CA CYS A 204 -2.58 -1.75 13.28
C CYS A 204 -1.15 -1.84 13.82
N VAL A 205 -0.43 -0.71 13.89
CA VAL A 205 0.92 -0.64 14.46
C VAL A 205 0.94 -1.01 15.94
N ALA A 206 -0.04 -0.54 16.73
CA ALA A 206 -0.15 -0.88 18.14
C ALA A 206 -0.38 -2.38 18.34
N VAL A 207 -1.31 -2.97 17.60
CA VAL A 207 -1.60 -4.41 17.63
C VAL A 207 -0.38 -5.22 17.17
N PHE A 208 0.28 -4.80 16.09
CA PHE A 208 1.53 -5.43 15.63
C PHE A 208 2.61 -5.36 16.70
N GLY A 209 2.81 -4.20 17.35
CA GLY A 209 3.77 -4.04 18.45
C GLY A 209 3.48 -4.94 19.64
N LEU A 210 2.20 -5.13 20.01
CA LEU A 210 1.79 -6.05 21.08
C LEU A 210 2.04 -7.51 20.70
N LEU A 211 1.66 -7.91 19.49
CA LEU A 211 1.82 -9.28 19.01
C LEU A 211 3.30 -9.65 18.80
N SER A 212 4.12 -8.71 18.35
CA SER A 212 5.55 -8.92 18.11
C SER A 212 6.33 -9.21 19.40
N ARG A 213 5.82 -8.81 20.58
CA ARG A 213 6.42 -9.15 21.89
C ARG A 213 6.47 -10.67 22.14
N LYS A 214 5.49 -11.41 21.57
CA LYS A 214 5.37 -12.87 21.71
C LYS A 214 5.96 -13.65 20.52
N MET A 215 6.62 -12.97 19.58
CA MET A 215 7.28 -13.66 18.47
C MET A 215 8.51 -14.42 19.01
N GLU A 216 8.46 -15.73 18.88
CA GLU A 216 9.63 -16.58 19.08
C GLU A 216 10.35 -16.70 17.73
N VAL A 217 11.65 -16.36 17.73
CA VAL A 217 12.49 -16.64 16.55
C VAL A 217 12.78 -18.13 16.59
N LYS A 218 12.05 -18.89 15.76
CA LYS A 218 12.38 -20.30 15.56
C LYS A 218 13.72 -20.36 14.82
N GLY A 219 14.74 -20.79 15.57
CA GLY A 219 16.08 -21.04 15.03
C GLY A 219 16.07 -22.19 13.99
#